data_a0e712901e77487d12d3217e882ac834
#
_entry.id   a0e712901e77487d12d3217e882ac834
#
_cell.length_a   1.000
_cell.length_b   1.000
_cell.length_c   1.000
_cell.angle_alpha   90.00
_cell.angle_beta   90.00
_cell.angle_gamma   90.00
#
_symmetry.space_group_name_H-M   'P 1'
#
loop_
_entity.id
_entity.type
_entity.pdbx_description
1 polymer ?
#
loop_
_entity_poly.entity_id
_entity_poly.type
_entity_poly.pdbx_seq_one_letter_code
_entity_poly.pdbx_strand_id
1 'polypeptide(L)'
;LSALADRGHAEPARRGGLRISYAALKRGALWLLTASSGLALIEPSPYEVVFLLAVFVFMITGIRFSQKLLPLALLLLLYNIGGTFSLIPWMDESASVRFTAVSVYLMVTAVFLAAIMADDALGRLETLRRGYLFAAWGAGLAGLLGYFDVAGLGSVFTLYGRASGTFKDPNVLGPFLVLPIIYVLHHILTGRLGLMRGLLLMSVPLAALFLTFSRGAWGNLVAAALLMIALTFLTAPNAARRARVVALTLTALGLLTVALLFALSFENIRSIFEVRASLVQEYDGGVTGRFGNQLRSIPLLLEEPNGFGPLRFRWLFPEDPHNVYINAFASYGWLGGFSWLALMAATCLVGWRLVFQRSPWQNHAIVLWSVLFVTILQGLQIDTDHWRHMYLMLGLVWGLAALPAPPAARPQPRSLRTTT
;
A
#
# COMPACT_ATOMS: atom_id res chain seq x y z
N LEU A 1 72.15 35.06 -17.92
CA LEU A 1 72.18 34.51 -16.57
C LEU A 1 70.84 34.84 -15.82
N SER A 2 69.80 34.10 -16.07
CA SER A 2 68.67 33.87 -15.13
C SER A 2 67.54 33.05 -15.79
N ALA A 3 67.81 31.79 -15.93
CA ALA A 3 66.78 30.80 -16.28
C ALA A 3 67.08 29.60 -15.44
N LEU A 4 66.33 29.43 -14.33
CA LEU A 4 66.21 28.20 -13.55
C LEU A 4 65.50 28.56 -12.26
N ALA A 5 64.20 28.35 -12.21
CA ALA A 5 63.44 27.89 -11.00
C ALA A 5 61.91 28.03 -11.24
N ASP A 6 61.38 27.26 -12.16
CA ASP A 6 59.95 26.93 -12.08
C ASP A 6 59.84 25.46 -11.69
N ARG A 7 59.92 25.23 -10.38
CA ARG A 7 59.57 23.94 -9.78
C ARG A 7 58.05 23.93 -9.64
N GLY A 8 57.39 23.32 -10.61
CA GLY A 8 55.98 22.99 -10.50
C GLY A 8 55.65 22.26 -9.18
N HIS A 9 54.95 22.95 -8.31
CA HIS A 9 54.26 22.30 -7.19
C HIS A 9 53.15 21.41 -7.76
N ALA A 10 53.44 20.11 -7.88
CA ALA A 10 52.42 19.14 -8.14
C ALA A 10 51.36 19.22 -6.99
N GLU A 11 50.18 19.73 -7.33
CA GLU A 11 49.04 19.63 -6.41
C GLU A 11 48.86 18.17 -5.99
N PRO A 12 48.74 17.91 -4.67
CA PRO A 12 48.48 16.53 -4.21
C PRO A 12 47.15 16.07 -4.77
N ALA A 13 47.18 14.97 -5.51
CA ALA A 13 45.99 14.30 -6.04
C ALA A 13 44.94 14.19 -4.90
N ARG A 14 43.84 14.93 -5.05
CA ARG A 14 42.68 14.84 -4.14
C ARG A 14 42.26 13.39 -4.11
N ARG A 15 42.56 12.68 -3.04
CA ARG A 15 41.97 11.35 -2.75
C ARG A 15 40.48 11.52 -2.76
N GLY A 16 39.84 11.07 -3.84
CA GLY A 16 38.37 11.05 -3.99
C GLY A 16 37.75 10.10 -3.00
N GLY A 17 37.62 10.54 -1.75
CA GLY A 17 36.79 9.83 -0.78
C GLY A 17 35.35 9.87 -1.27
N LEU A 18 34.66 8.76 -1.26
CA LEU A 18 33.23 8.65 -1.57
C LEU A 18 32.47 9.59 -0.61
N ARG A 19 32.12 10.80 -1.08
CA ARG A 19 31.25 11.71 -0.33
C ARG A 19 29.79 11.38 -0.64
N ILE A 20 29.20 10.53 0.18
CA ILE A 20 27.75 10.26 0.11
C ILE A 20 27.01 11.49 0.63
N SER A 21 26.22 12.14 -0.20
CA SER A 21 25.40 13.27 0.24
C SER A 21 24.22 12.77 1.12
N TYR A 22 23.82 13.58 2.10
CA TYR A 22 22.64 13.27 2.94
C TYR A 22 21.37 12.97 2.10
N ALA A 23 21.22 13.66 0.98
CA ALA A 23 20.10 13.41 0.05
C ALA A 23 20.19 12.02 -0.60
N ALA A 24 21.39 11.54 -0.95
CA ALA A 24 21.59 10.20 -1.49
C ALA A 24 21.34 9.14 -0.40
N LEU A 25 21.81 9.39 0.81
CA LEU A 25 21.58 8.50 1.97
C LEU A 25 20.08 8.35 2.27
N LYS A 26 19.34 9.45 2.36
CA LYS A 26 17.87 9.45 2.54
C LYS A 26 17.17 8.69 1.43
N ARG A 27 17.52 8.93 0.15
CA ARG A 27 16.94 8.20 -0.98
C ARG A 27 17.25 6.71 -0.94
N GLY A 28 18.49 6.34 -0.64
CA GLY A 28 18.89 4.95 -0.50
C GLY A 28 18.11 4.22 0.61
N ALA A 29 17.97 4.85 1.78
CA ALA A 29 17.20 4.30 2.90
C ALA A 29 15.71 4.10 2.55
N LEU A 30 15.08 5.08 1.90
CA LEU A 30 13.67 4.96 1.48
C LEU A 30 13.45 3.93 0.37
N TRP A 31 14.37 3.85 -0.59
CA TRP A 31 14.30 2.83 -1.62
C TRP A 31 14.42 1.44 -1.01
N LEU A 32 15.42 1.23 -0.14
CA LEU A 32 15.64 -0.04 0.52
C LEU A 32 14.47 -0.43 1.44
N LEU A 33 13.86 0.55 2.14
CA LEU A 33 12.66 0.35 2.94
C LEU A 33 11.53 -0.28 2.12
N THR A 34 11.20 0.31 0.98
CA THR A 34 10.11 -0.25 0.16
C THR A 34 10.55 -1.46 -0.66
N ALA A 35 11.81 -1.58 -1.04
CA ALA A 35 12.34 -2.77 -1.72
C ALA A 35 12.31 -4.01 -0.81
N SER A 36 12.53 -3.84 0.50
CA SER A 36 12.43 -4.94 1.48
C SER A 36 11.00 -5.28 1.89
N SER A 37 10.02 -4.43 1.56
CA SER A 37 8.62 -4.63 1.99
C SER A 37 7.95 -5.90 1.44
N GLY A 38 8.50 -6.46 0.36
CA GLY A 38 8.07 -7.72 -0.20
C GLY A 38 8.59 -8.97 0.54
N LEU A 39 9.44 -8.84 1.55
CA LEU A 39 10.00 -9.95 2.29
C LEU A 39 9.28 -10.10 3.64
N ALA A 40 8.27 -10.98 3.70
CA ALA A 40 7.42 -11.15 4.88
C ALA A 40 7.32 -12.62 5.36
N LEU A 41 8.16 -13.53 4.86
CA LEU A 41 8.17 -14.94 5.29
C LEU A 41 8.69 -15.13 6.71
N ILE A 42 9.66 -14.34 7.11
CA ILE A 42 10.34 -14.41 8.42
C ILE A 42 9.98 -13.21 9.28
N GLU A 43 9.96 -13.41 10.61
CA GLU A 43 9.73 -12.36 11.60
C GLU A 43 10.83 -12.38 12.67
N PRO A 44 11.47 -11.22 12.99
CA PRO A 44 11.27 -9.93 12.33
C PRO A 44 11.73 -9.93 10.88
N SER A 45 10.98 -9.26 10.01
CA SER A 45 11.34 -9.23 8.59
C SER A 45 12.45 -8.21 8.29
N PRO A 46 13.18 -8.35 7.18
CA PRO A 46 14.15 -7.34 6.76
C PRO A 46 13.57 -5.93 6.68
N TYR A 47 12.28 -5.79 6.42
CA TYR A 47 11.58 -4.51 6.37
C TYR A 47 11.64 -3.77 7.71
N GLU A 48 11.45 -4.45 8.84
CA GLU A 48 11.49 -3.83 10.18
C GLU A 48 12.89 -3.29 10.50
N VAL A 49 13.93 -4.06 10.15
CA VAL A 49 15.33 -3.64 10.36
C VAL A 49 15.65 -2.42 9.50
N VAL A 50 15.26 -2.47 8.22
CA VAL A 50 15.48 -1.34 7.30
C VAL A 50 14.65 -0.12 7.71
N PHE A 51 13.46 -0.30 8.27
CA PHE A 51 12.66 0.79 8.80
C PHE A 51 13.38 1.51 9.94
N LEU A 52 13.92 0.78 10.91
CA LEU A 52 14.70 1.38 11.99
C LEU A 52 15.92 2.14 11.45
N LEU A 53 16.62 1.58 10.46
CA LEU A 53 17.71 2.27 9.78
C LEU A 53 17.22 3.56 9.09
N ALA A 54 16.10 3.51 8.39
CA ALA A 54 15.55 4.69 7.73
C ALA A 54 15.16 5.77 8.75
N VAL A 55 14.49 5.41 9.84
CA VAL A 55 14.17 6.34 10.94
C VAL A 55 15.45 6.96 11.48
N PHE A 56 16.47 6.16 11.79
CA PHE A 56 17.76 6.65 12.28
C PHE A 56 18.42 7.65 11.32
N VAL A 57 18.48 7.32 10.02
CA VAL A 57 19.01 8.22 8.99
C VAL A 57 18.27 9.56 8.97
N PHE A 58 16.94 9.53 9.07
CA PHE A 58 16.14 10.75 9.06
C PHE A 58 16.23 11.53 10.37
N MET A 59 16.39 10.87 11.51
CA MET A 59 16.60 11.56 12.78
C MET A 59 17.94 12.34 12.80
N ILE A 60 19.03 11.75 12.34
CA ILE A 60 20.34 12.43 12.31
C ILE A 60 20.46 13.48 11.20
N THR A 61 19.69 13.35 10.12
CA THR A 61 19.71 14.28 8.98
C THR A 61 18.58 15.31 9.00
N GLY A 62 17.75 15.26 10.04
CA GLY A 62 16.60 16.15 10.25
C GLY A 62 15.31 15.63 9.61
N ILE A 63 14.25 15.64 10.41
CA ILE A 63 12.86 15.37 10.02
C ILE A 63 11.99 16.56 10.46
N ARG A 64 11.03 16.94 9.64
CA ARG A 64 10.07 18.02 9.96
C ARG A 64 8.71 17.43 10.21
N PHE A 65 8.11 17.75 11.34
CA PHE A 65 6.78 17.33 11.69
C PHE A 65 5.80 18.49 11.50
N SER A 66 4.79 18.29 10.66
CA SER A 66 3.73 19.26 10.45
C SER A 66 2.62 19.07 11.47
N GLN A 67 2.12 20.16 12.08
CA GLN A 67 0.96 20.10 12.99
C GLN A 67 -0.29 19.53 12.33
N LYS A 68 -0.39 19.58 11.00
CA LYS A 68 -1.51 18.97 10.24
C LYS A 68 -1.54 17.44 10.33
N LEU A 69 -0.47 16.81 10.80
CA LEU A 69 -0.39 15.37 11.04
C LEU A 69 -0.87 14.97 12.45
N LEU A 70 -1.16 15.93 13.34
CA LEU A 70 -1.63 15.63 14.69
C LEU A 70 -2.90 14.77 14.72
N PRO A 71 -3.93 14.99 13.87
CA PRO A 71 -5.10 14.11 13.88
C PRO A 71 -4.75 12.64 13.52
N LEU A 72 -3.87 12.40 12.55
CA LEU A 72 -3.38 11.05 12.23
C LEU A 72 -2.68 10.43 13.44
N ALA A 73 -1.72 11.15 14.02
CA ALA A 73 -0.93 10.67 15.15
C ALA A 73 -1.82 10.41 16.38
N LEU A 74 -2.77 11.30 16.67
CA LEU A 74 -3.68 11.16 17.80
C LEU A 74 -4.62 9.95 17.65
N LEU A 75 -5.25 9.78 16.48
CA LEU A 75 -6.16 8.66 16.25
C LEU A 75 -5.44 7.30 16.30
N LEU A 76 -4.22 7.22 15.72
CA LEU A 76 -3.40 6.02 15.82
C LEU A 76 -2.90 5.78 17.25
N LEU A 77 -2.60 6.83 18.01
CA LEU A 77 -2.21 6.71 19.42
C LEU A 77 -3.38 6.20 20.26
N LEU A 78 -4.59 6.78 20.11
CA LEU A 78 -5.79 6.33 20.83
C LEU A 78 -6.14 4.88 20.50
N TYR A 79 -6.01 4.48 19.22
CA TYR A 79 -6.17 3.10 18.80
C TYR A 79 -5.23 2.17 19.58
N ASN A 80 -3.94 2.49 19.65
CA ASN A 80 -2.96 1.67 20.34
C ASN A 80 -3.06 1.75 21.88
N ILE A 81 -3.53 2.86 22.45
CA ILE A 81 -3.86 2.95 23.88
C ILE A 81 -4.98 1.96 24.19
N GLY A 82 -6.04 1.91 23.38
CA GLY A 82 -7.11 0.92 23.52
C GLY A 82 -6.57 -0.51 23.48
N GLY A 83 -5.69 -0.82 22.51
CA GLY A 83 -5.04 -2.13 22.42
C GLY A 83 -4.15 -2.47 23.62
N THR A 84 -3.47 -1.47 24.21
CA THR A 84 -2.69 -1.67 25.41
C THR A 84 -3.57 -1.99 26.61
N PHE A 85 -4.69 -1.29 26.80
CA PHE A 85 -5.66 -1.62 27.87
C PHE A 85 -6.27 -3.00 27.67
N SER A 86 -6.65 -3.34 26.44
CA SER A 86 -7.19 -4.65 26.08
C SER A 86 -6.19 -5.80 26.28
N LEU A 87 -4.89 -5.50 26.18
CA LEU A 87 -3.79 -6.46 26.39
C LEU A 87 -3.56 -6.79 27.88
N ILE A 88 -3.86 -5.90 28.83
CA ILE A 88 -3.48 -6.05 30.24
C ILE A 88 -3.80 -7.44 30.81
N PRO A 89 -5.00 -8.03 30.61
CA PRO A 89 -5.32 -9.37 31.12
C PRO A 89 -4.52 -10.50 30.47
N TRP A 90 -3.81 -10.22 29.37
CA TRP A 90 -3.15 -11.21 28.50
C TRP A 90 -1.67 -10.95 28.30
N MET A 91 -1.03 -10.21 29.22
CA MET A 91 0.39 -9.82 29.12
C MET A 91 1.35 -11.00 29.25
N ASP A 92 0.93 -12.11 29.78
CA ASP A 92 1.67 -13.37 29.87
C ASP A 92 1.75 -14.11 28.53
N GLU A 93 0.92 -13.73 27.56
CA GLU A 93 0.85 -14.35 26.24
C GLU A 93 1.70 -13.63 25.20
N SER A 94 2.78 -14.26 24.82
CA SER A 94 3.74 -13.70 23.85
C SER A 94 3.12 -13.36 22.50
N ALA A 95 2.07 -14.10 22.06
CA ALA A 95 1.38 -13.82 20.79
C ALA A 95 0.58 -12.52 20.86
N SER A 96 -0.19 -12.30 21.94
CA SER A 96 -0.99 -11.09 22.17
C SER A 96 -0.11 -9.85 22.35
N VAL A 97 0.99 -9.98 23.10
CA VAL A 97 2.00 -8.91 23.25
C VAL A 97 2.62 -8.55 21.91
N ARG A 98 3.02 -9.53 21.10
CA ARG A 98 3.60 -9.31 19.79
C ARG A 98 2.62 -8.63 18.84
N PHE A 99 1.36 -9.06 18.83
CA PHE A 99 0.30 -8.46 18.01
C PHE A 99 0.16 -6.96 18.31
N THR A 100 0.07 -6.59 19.60
CA THR A 100 -0.04 -5.19 20.02
C THR A 100 1.25 -4.40 19.72
N ALA A 101 2.43 -4.99 19.92
CA ALA A 101 3.71 -4.35 19.60
C ALA A 101 3.84 -4.06 18.09
N VAL A 102 3.39 -4.98 17.23
CA VAL A 102 3.37 -4.76 15.77
C VAL A 102 2.41 -3.62 15.41
N SER A 103 1.26 -3.51 16.07
CA SER A 103 0.34 -2.38 15.85
C SER A 103 0.98 -1.03 16.18
N VAL A 104 1.70 -0.93 17.32
CA VAL A 104 2.47 0.28 17.68
C VAL A 104 3.55 0.60 16.64
N TYR A 105 4.28 -0.41 16.20
CA TYR A 105 5.28 -0.27 15.15
C TYR A 105 4.66 0.27 13.84
N LEU A 106 3.50 -0.24 13.42
CA LEU A 106 2.79 0.22 12.21
C LEU A 106 2.29 1.66 12.36
N MET A 107 1.83 2.06 13.55
CA MET A 107 1.51 3.46 13.86
C MET A 107 2.71 4.36 13.60
N VAL A 108 3.89 4.02 14.16
CA VAL A 108 5.13 4.79 13.98
C VAL A 108 5.51 4.85 12.50
N THR A 109 5.32 3.75 11.77
CA THR A 109 5.59 3.68 10.33
C THR A 109 4.72 4.69 9.55
N ALA A 110 3.42 4.74 9.80
CA ALA A 110 2.52 5.67 9.11
C ALA A 110 2.87 7.13 9.42
N VAL A 111 3.11 7.45 10.69
CA VAL A 111 3.48 8.82 11.12
C VAL A 111 4.84 9.25 10.54
N PHE A 112 5.83 8.36 10.54
CA PHE A 112 7.13 8.60 9.91
C PHE A 112 7.01 8.87 8.42
N LEU A 113 6.29 8.00 7.68
CA LEU A 113 6.08 8.15 6.24
C LEU A 113 5.30 9.43 5.89
N ALA A 114 4.37 9.85 6.74
CA ALA A 114 3.68 11.12 6.58
C ALA A 114 4.63 12.32 6.80
N ALA A 115 5.43 12.28 7.85
CA ALA A 115 6.34 13.37 8.20
C ALA A 115 7.43 13.60 7.14
N ILE A 116 7.95 12.53 6.55
CA ILE A 116 9.00 12.66 5.54
C ILE A 116 8.52 13.32 4.23
N MET A 117 7.22 13.48 3.98
CA MET A 117 6.74 14.15 2.76
C MET A 117 7.02 15.66 2.77
N ALA A 118 7.35 16.27 3.90
CA ALA A 118 7.43 17.72 4.06
C ALA A 118 8.50 18.42 3.18
N ASP A 119 9.65 17.79 2.92
CA ASP A 119 10.77 18.47 2.25
C ASP A 119 10.85 18.20 0.72
N ASP A 120 10.65 16.96 0.29
CA ASP A 120 10.78 16.53 -1.11
C ASP A 120 9.76 15.45 -1.44
N ALA A 121 8.48 15.84 -1.50
CA ALA A 121 7.39 14.89 -1.70
C ALA A 121 7.52 14.09 -3.00
N LEU A 122 7.80 14.76 -4.13
CA LEU A 122 7.87 14.09 -5.44
C LEU A 122 9.06 13.14 -5.54
N GLY A 123 10.26 13.58 -5.11
CA GLY A 123 11.46 12.73 -5.14
C GLY A 123 11.31 11.52 -4.21
N ARG A 124 10.68 11.71 -3.04
CA ARG A 124 10.42 10.62 -2.07
C ARG A 124 9.36 9.66 -2.57
N LEU A 125 8.24 10.15 -3.12
CA LEU A 125 7.21 9.30 -3.74
C LEU A 125 7.78 8.44 -4.87
N GLU A 126 8.58 9.04 -5.75
CA GLU A 126 9.19 8.30 -6.86
C GLU A 126 10.19 7.25 -6.36
N THR A 127 10.96 7.56 -5.32
CA THR A 127 11.89 6.62 -4.68
C THR A 127 11.15 5.44 -4.06
N LEU A 128 10.11 5.71 -3.26
CA LEU A 128 9.27 4.70 -2.62
C LEU A 128 8.56 3.84 -3.67
N ARG A 129 8.00 4.45 -4.71
CA ARG A 129 7.34 3.74 -5.82
C ARG A 129 8.28 2.76 -6.52
N ARG A 130 9.54 3.17 -6.80
CA ARG A 130 10.53 2.30 -7.47
C ARG A 130 10.92 1.13 -6.60
N GLY A 131 11.20 1.36 -5.31
CA GLY A 131 11.50 0.29 -4.37
C GLY A 131 10.31 -0.68 -4.21
N TYR A 132 9.09 -0.16 -4.11
CA TYR A 132 7.89 -0.98 -4.00
C TYR A 132 7.62 -1.82 -5.26
N LEU A 133 7.83 -1.27 -6.45
CA LEU A 133 7.72 -2.03 -7.71
C LEU A 133 8.77 -3.15 -7.77
N PHE A 134 9.99 -2.89 -7.32
CA PHE A 134 11.04 -3.90 -7.21
C PHE A 134 10.61 -5.03 -6.24
N ALA A 135 10.09 -4.68 -5.06
CA ALA A 135 9.56 -5.65 -4.10
C ALA A 135 8.42 -6.50 -4.68
N ALA A 136 7.49 -5.87 -5.41
CA ALA A 136 6.37 -6.55 -6.03
C ALA A 136 6.82 -7.53 -7.14
N TRP A 137 7.84 -7.16 -7.91
CA TRP A 137 8.45 -8.06 -8.88
C TRP A 137 9.12 -9.25 -8.20
N GLY A 138 9.91 -9.01 -7.15
CA GLY A 138 10.57 -10.09 -6.40
C GLY A 138 9.58 -11.05 -5.76
N ALA A 139 8.57 -10.52 -5.04
CA ALA A 139 7.53 -11.32 -4.40
C ALA A 139 6.65 -12.05 -5.42
N GLY A 140 6.30 -11.37 -6.52
CA GLY A 140 5.53 -11.97 -7.60
C GLY A 140 6.29 -13.10 -8.31
N LEU A 141 7.57 -12.88 -8.62
CA LEU A 141 8.41 -13.91 -9.24
C LEU A 141 8.55 -15.14 -8.33
N ALA A 142 8.79 -14.93 -7.03
CA ALA A 142 8.82 -16.04 -6.06
C ALA A 142 7.48 -16.78 -6.04
N GLY A 143 6.35 -16.06 -6.09
CA GLY A 143 5.02 -16.67 -6.18
C GLY A 143 4.81 -17.52 -7.44
N LEU A 144 5.29 -17.04 -8.60
CA LEU A 144 5.25 -17.80 -9.86
C LEU A 144 6.13 -19.04 -9.80
N LEU A 145 7.38 -18.90 -9.36
CA LEU A 145 8.33 -20.01 -9.23
C LEU A 145 7.79 -21.10 -8.27
N GLY A 146 7.17 -20.67 -7.17
CA GLY A 146 6.52 -21.60 -6.24
C GLY A 146 5.30 -22.28 -6.84
N TYR A 147 4.42 -21.53 -7.51
CA TYR A 147 3.19 -22.08 -8.09
C TYR A 147 3.46 -23.16 -9.16
N PHE A 148 4.49 -22.96 -9.99
CA PHE A 148 4.93 -23.93 -10.97
C PHE A 148 5.95 -24.94 -10.42
N ASP A 149 6.20 -24.94 -9.13
CA ASP A 149 7.13 -25.83 -8.42
C ASP A 149 8.52 -25.89 -9.04
N VAL A 150 9.02 -24.78 -9.55
CA VAL A 150 10.35 -24.72 -10.16
C VAL A 150 11.40 -25.05 -9.09
N ALA A 151 12.15 -26.11 -9.33
CA ALA A 151 13.21 -26.60 -8.43
C ALA A 151 12.72 -26.92 -7.00
N GLY A 152 11.46 -27.34 -6.80
CA GLY A 152 10.90 -27.68 -5.49
C GLY A 152 10.52 -26.49 -4.63
N LEU A 153 10.43 -25.28 -5.20
CA LEU A 153 10.10 -24.06 -4.48
C LEU A 153 8.61 -23.95 -4.08
N GLY A 154 7.78 -24.88 -4.53
CA GLY A 154 6.35 -24.92 -4.17
C GLY A 154 6.13 -24.99 -2.66
N SER A 155 6.93 -25.77 -1.94
CA SER A 155 6.84 -25.90 -0.48
C SER A 155 7.13 -24.60 0.30
N VAL A 156 7.85 -23.65 -0.29
CA VAL A 156 8.25 -22.39 0.34
C VAL A 156 7.34 -21.23 -0.07
N PHE A 157 6.93 -21.16 -1.34
CA PHE A 157 6.27 -19.99 -1.91
C PHE A 157 4.81 -20.22 -2.27
N THR A 158 4.23 -21.33 -1.82
CA THR A 158 2.79 -21.57 -1.92
C THR A 158 2.17 -21.91 -0.57
N LEU A 159 0.89 -21.64 -0.45
CA LEU A 159 0.05 -22.05 0.69
C LEU A 159 -1.26 -22.60 0.14
N TYR A 160 -1.60 -23.85 0.48
CA TYR A 160 -2.80 -24.54 -0.02
C TYR A 160 -2.93 -24.51 -1.56
N GLY A 161 -1.82 -24.74 -2.27
CA GLY A 161 -1.79 -24.72 -3.74
C GLY A 161 -1.99 -23.33 -4.38
N ARG A 162 -1.83 -22.25 -3.61
CA ARG A 162 -1.98 -20.86 -4.02
C ARG A 162 -0.65 -20.13 -3.91
N ALA A 163 -0.34 -19.23 -4.84
CA ALA A 163 0.88 -18.44 -4.78
C ALA A 163 0.85 -17.50 -3.56
N SER A 164 1.76 -17.71 -2.61
CA SER A 164 2.02 -16.81 -1.47
C SER A 164 3.30 -15.99 -1.64
N GLY A 165 4.18 -16.40 -2.55
CA GLY A 165 5.45 -15.75 -2.81
C GLY A 165 6.28 -15.61 -1.54
N THR A 166 6.81 -14.43 -1.31
CA THR A 166 7.57 -14.11 -0.10
C THR A 166 6.70 -13.65 1.07
N PHE A 167 5.40 -13.94 1.04
CA PHE A 167 4.43 -13.70 2.11
C PHE A 167 3.96 -15.01 2.74
N LYS A 168 3.48 -14.94 3.98
CA LYS A 168 2.90 -16.10 4.68
C LYS A 168 1.51 -16.47 4.16
N ASP A 169 0.78 -15.51 3.55
CA ASP A 169 -0.60 -15.67 3.12
C ASP A 169 -0.84 -15.08 1.72
N PRO A 170 -1.42 -15.86 0.78
CA PRO A 170 -1.86 -15.36 -0.52
C PRO A 170 -2.82 -14.17 -0.44
N ASN A 171 -3.65 -14.10 0.62
CA ASN A 171 -4.59 -13.00 0.83
C ASN A 171 -3.92 -11.70 1.24
N VAL A 172 -2.63 -11.72 1.59
CA VAL A 172 -1.80 -10.53 1.85
C VAL A 172 -0.94 -10.20 0.63
N LEU A 173 -0.35 -11.21 -0.04
CA LEU A 173 0.40 -11.00 -1.27
C LEU A 173 -0.45 -10.31 -2.34
N GLY A 174 -1.68 -10.81 -2.56
CA GLY A 174 -2.56 -10.25 -3.60
C GLY A 174 -2.78 -8.74 -3.47
N PRO A 175 -3.34 -8.23 -2.36
CA PRO A 175 -3.50 -6.79 -2.13
C PRO A 175 -2.20 -5.99 -2.16
N PHE A 176 -1.07 -6.56 -1.70
CA PHE A 176 0.25 -5.94 -1.82
C PHE A 176 0.62 -5.65 -3.29
N LEU A 177 0.28 -6.52 -4.22
CA LEU A 177 0.59 -6.37 -5.64
C LEU A 177 -0.30 -5.33 -6.35
N VAL A 178 -1.45 -4.95 -5.77
CA VAL A 178 -2.39 -4.00 -6.40
C VAL A 178 -1.76 -2.62 -6.60
N LEU A 179 -1.12 -2.06 -5.59
CA LEU A 179 -0.58 -0.70 -5.66
C LEU A 179 0.39 -0.48 -6.85
N PRO A 180 1.42 -1.31 -7.07
CA PRO A 180 2.33 -1.14 -8.20
C PRO A 180 1.65 -1.37 -9.55
N ILE A 181 0.69 -2.29 -9.65
CA ILE A 181 -0.10 -2.50 -10.87
C ILE A 181 -0.89 -1.24 -11.22
N ILE A 182 -1.60 -0.65 -10.25
CA ILE A 182 -2.37 0.59 -10.45
C ILE A 182 -1.46 1.78 -10.81
N TYR A 183 -0.25 1.88 -10.22
CA TYR A 183 0.72 2.89 -10.62
C TYR A 183 1.14 2.77 -12.08
N VAL A 184 1.47 1.56 -12.54
CA VAL A 184 1.88 1.32 -13.93
C VAL A 184 0.71 1.58 -14.87
N LEU A 185 -0.50 1.11 -14.56
CA LEU A 185 -1.71 1.35 -15.33
C LEU A 185 -1.99 2.86 -15.49
N HIS A 186 -1.94 3.61 -14.38
CA HIS A 186 -2.11 5.06 -14.41
C HIS A 186 -1.07 5.76 -15.29
N HIS A 187 0.20 5.32 -15.27
CA HIS A 187 1.25 5.89 -16.12
C HIS A 187 1.02 5.60 -17.62
N ILE A 188 0.48 4.42 -17.96
CA ILE A 188 0.06 4.10 -19.35
C ILE A 188 -1.08 5.04 -19.77
N LEU A 189 -2.14 5.14 -18.97
CA LEU A 189 -3.32 5.97 -19.27
C LEU A 189 -2.96 7.44 -19.43
N THR A 190 -2.03 7.95 -18.61
CA THR A 190 -1.60 9.36 -18.65
C THR A 190 -0.50 9.65 -19.67
N GLY A 191 -0.01 8.64 -20.41
CA GLY A 191 1.03 8.79 -21.42
C GLY A 191 2.44 9.00 -20.87
N ARG A 192 2.65 8.71 -19.58
CA ARG A 192 3.97 8.80 -18.93
C ARG A 192 4.82 7.56 -19.16
N LEU A 193 4.19 6.46 -19.54
CA LEU A 193 4.83 5.18 -19.83
C LEU A 193 4.25 4.60 -21.12
N GLY A 194 5.14 4.11 -22.00
CA GLY A 194 4.73 3.41 -23.20
C GLY A 194 4.05 2.08 -22.89
N LEU A 195 3.08 1.67 -23.72
CA LEU A 195 2.26 0.47 -23.50
C LEU A 195 3.11 -0.80 -23.30
N MET A 196 4.04 -1.08 -24.20
CA MET A 196 4.86 -2.31 -24.13
C MET A 196 5.68 -2.40 -22.83
N ARG A 197 6.33 -1.30 -22.44
CA ARG A 197 7.09 -1.24 -21.18
C ARG A 197 6.15 -1.38 -19.97
N GLY A 198 4.97 -0.79 -20.03
CA GLY A 198 3.97 -0.91 -18.98
C GLY A 198 3.48 -2.34 -18.84
N LEU A 199 3.14 -3.02 -19.94
CA LEU A 199 2.71 -4.42 -19.93
C LEU A 199 3.83 -5.33 -19.35
N LEU A 200 5.08 -5.09 -19.73
CA LEU A 200 6.21 -5.83 -19.17
C LEU A 200 6.33 -5.62 -17.65
N LEU A 201 6.20 -4.37 -17.17
CA LEU A 201 6.29 -4.08 -15.74
C LEU A 201 5.10 -4.64 -14.93
N MET A 202 3.95 -4.86 -15.57
CA MET A 202 2.77 -5.44 -14.90
C MET A 202 2.75 -6.97 -14.97
N SER A 203 3.44 -7.61 -15.92
CA SER A 203 3.29 -9.04 -16.25
C SER A 203 3.46 -9.93 -15.03
N VAL A 204 4.58 -9.85 -14.33
CA VAL A 204 4.88 -10.69 -13.15
C VAL A 204 3.95 -10.37 -11.97
N PRO A 205 3.79 -9.10 -11.52
CA PRO A 205 2.85 -8.80 -10.44
C PRO A 205 1.41 -9.20 -10.74
N LEU A 206 0.94 -9.00 -11.98
CA LEU A 206 -0.42 -9.34 -12.37
C LEU A 206 -0.65 -10.86 -12.42
N ALA A 207 0.27 -11.62 -13.03
CA ALA A 207 0.20 -13.08 -13.06
C ALA A 207 0.23 -13.67 -11.65
N ALA A 208 1.14 -13.20 -10.79
CA ALA A 208 1.22 -13.63 -9.40
C ALA A 208 -0.07 -13.31 -8.63
N LEU A 209 -0.64 -12.11 -8.81
CA LEU A 209 -1.91 -11.72 -8.18
C LEU A 209 -3.04 -12.69 -8.57
N PHE A 210 -3.16 -13.06 -9.84
CA PHE A 210 -4.16 -14.04 -10.27
C PHE A 210 -3.93 -15.40 -9.63
N LEU A 211 -2.68 -15.87 -9.54
CA LEU A 211 -2.33 -17.17 -8.96
C LEU A 211 -2.40 -17.19 -7.41
N THR A 212 -2.64 -16.04 -6.76
CA THR A 212 -3.03 -16.05 -5.34
C THR A 212 -4.39 -16.70 -5.12
N PHE A 213 -5.23 -16.80 -6.15
CA PHE A 213 -6.64 -17.22 -6.05
C PHE A 213 -7.40 -16.53 -4.93
N SER A 214 -7.02 -15.29 -4.62
CA SER A 214 -7.69 -14.45 -3.63
C SER A 214 -8.77 -13.60 -4.30
N ARG A 215 -10.03 -13.97 -4.10
CA ARG A 215 -11.18 -13.20 -4.62
C ARG A 215 -11.17 -11.74 -4.12
N GLY A 216 -10.79 -11.56 -2.84
CA GLY A 216 -10.63 -10.23 -2.25
C GLY A 216 -9.56 -9.39 -2.97
N ALA A 217 -8.42 -10.01 -3.37
CA ALA A 217 -7.38 -9.31 -4.12
C ALA A 217 -7.80 -9.00 -5.56
N TRP A 218 -8.53 -9.90 -6.22
CA TRP A 218 -9.07 -9.65 -7.56
C TRP A 218 -10.09 -8.51 -7.53
N GLY A 219 -11.01 -8.55 -6.56
CA GLY A 219 -11.98 -7.47 -6.35
C GLY A 219 -11.32 -6.13 -6.04
N ASN A 220 -10.26 -6.14 -5.19
CA ASN A 220 -9.48 -4.95 -4.88
C ASN A 220 -8.82 -4.36 -6.14
N LEU A 221 -8.18 -5.18 -6.97
CA LEU A 221 -7.57 -4.74 -8.22
C LEU A 221 -8.61 -4.08 -9.15
N VAL A 222 -9.73 -4.74 -9.38
CA VAL A 222 -10.80 -4.24 -10.27
C VAL A 222 -11.39 -2.94 -9.73
N ALA A 223 -11.77 -2.91 -8.45
CA ALA A 223 -12.36 -1.73 -7.84
C ALA A 223 -11.39 -0.54 -7.80
N ALA A 224 -10.11 -0.78 -7.44
CA ALA A 224 -9.08 0.26 -7.44
C ALA A 224 -8.78 0.77 -8.85
N ALA A 225 -8.75 -0.11 -9.87
CA ALA A 225 -8.56 0.28 -11.26
C ALA A 225 -9.73 1.15 -11.75
N LEU A 226 -10.97 0.74 -11.51
CA LEU A 226 -12.17 1.50 -11.90
C LEU A 226 -12.19 2.87 -11.23
N LEU A 227 -11.94 2.93 -9.94
CA LEU A 227 -11.88 4.19 -9.19
C LEU A 227 -10.76 5.10 -9.73
N MET A 228 -9.55 4.56 -9.92
CA MET A 228 -8.42 5.30 -10.47
C MET A 228 -8.71 5.83 -11.89
N ILE A 229 -9.31 5.02 -12.76
CA ILE A 229 -9.71 5.44 -14.13
C ILE A 229 -10.73 6.56 -14.05
N ALA A 230 -11.78 6.42 -13.25
CA ALA A 230 -12.79 7.45 -13.06
C ALA A 230 -12.21 8.78 -12.56
N LEU A 231 -11.36 8.72 -11.52
CA LEU A 231 -10.70 9.91 -10.99
C LEU A 231 -9.73 10.54 -12.00
N THR A 232 -8.98 9.73 -12.75
CA THR A 232 -8.10 10.22 -13.82
C THR A 232 -8.88 10.92 -14.93
N PHE A 233 -10.05 10.37 -15.30
CA PHE A 233 -10.95 10.98 -16.28
C PHE A 233 -11.53 12.31 -15.76
N LEU A 234 -12.05 12.33 -14.54
CA LEU A 234 -12.67 13.51 -13.93
C LEU A 234 -11.67 14.66 -13.74
N THR A 235 -10.42 14.35 -13.39
CA THR A 235 -9.37 15.34 -13.12
C THR A 235 -8.52 15.67 -14.37
N ALA A 236 -8.81 15.04 -15.51
CA ALA A 236 -8.04 15.26 -16.74
C ALA A 236 -8.12 16.73 -17.19
N PRO A 237 -6.98 17.35 -17.54
CA PRO A 237 -6.89 18.78 -17.83
C PRO A 237 -7.53 19.18 -19.16
N ASN A 238 -7.74 18.26 -20.10
CA ASN A 238 -8.27 18.54 -21.43
C ASN A 238 -9.00 17.34 -22.04
N ALA A 239 -9.78 17.60 -23.10
CA ALA A 239 -10.57 16.60 -23.81
C ALA A 239 -9.70 15.48 -24.43
N ALA A 240 -8.53 15.81 -24.96
CA ALA A 240 -7.63 14.83 -25.57
C ALA A 240 -7.18 13.76 -24.56
N ARG A 241 -6.88 14.17 -23.31
CA ARG A 241 -6.53 13.23 -22.24
C ARG A 241 -7.74 12.39 -21.82
N ARG A 242 -8.93 12.97 -21.73
CA ARG A 242 -10.17 12.22 -21.47
C ARG A 242 -10.43 11.16 -22.54
N ALA A 243 -10.34 11.56 -23.82
CA ALA A 243 -10.51 10.65 -24.96
C ALA A 243 -9.49 9.50 -24.91
N ARG A 244 -8.23 9.78 -24.58
CA ARG A 244 -7.18 8.76 -24.40
C ARG A 244 -7.54 7.77 -23.28
N VAL A 245 -7.98 8.26 -22.12
CA VAL A 245 -8.38 7.39 -21.01
C VAL A 245 -9.51 6.49 -21.43
N VAL A 246 -10.56 7.03 -22.06
CA VAL A 246 -11.70 6.24 -22.54
C VAL A 246 -11.27 5.22 -23.58
N ALA A 247 -10.52 5.64 -24.60
CA ALA A 247 -10.08 4.75 -25.69
C ALA A 247 -9.25 3.57 -25.16
N LEU A 248 -8.24 3.85 -24.30
CA LEU A 248 -7.40 2.78 -23.72
C LEU A 248 -8.20 1.87 -22.79
N THR A 249 -9.15 2.42 -22.01
CA THR A 249 -10.02 1.62 -21.15
C THR A 249 -10.91 0.69 -21.94
N LEU A 250 -11.58 1.20 -23.00
CA LEU A 250 -12.43 0.38 -23.86
C LEU A 250 -11.63 -0.69 -24.61
N THR A 251 -10.44 -0.33 -25.11
CA THR A 251 -9.54 -1.30 -25.75
C THR A 251 -9.11 -2.39 -24.76
N ALA A 252 -8.70 -2.02 -23.55
CA ALA A 252 -8.30 -2.99 -22.52
C ALA A 252 -9.47 -3.89 -22.11
N LEU A 253 -10.67 -3.32 -21.96
CA LEU A 253 -11.88 -4.09 -21.64
C LEU A 253 -12.23 -5.07 -22.76
N GLY A 254 -12.19 -4.64 -24.03
CA GLY A 254 -12.42 -5.50 -25.18
C GLY A 254 -11.42 -6.65 -25.27
N LEU A 255 -10.13 -6.36 -25.11
CA LEU A 255 -9.07 -7.40 -25.09
C LEU A 255 -9.23 -8.37 -23.92
N LEU A 256 -9.57 -7.86 -22.73
CA LEU A 256 -9.82 -8.71 -21.56
C LEU A 256 -11.03 -9.62 -21.78
N THR A 257 -12.12 -9.09 -22.38
CA THR A 257 -13.31 -9.90 -22.70
C THR A 257 -12.96 -11.01 -23.69
N VAL A 258 -12.23 -10.69 -24.76
CA VAL A 258 -11.79 -11.70 -25.75
C VAL A 258 -10.88 -12.75 -25.09
N ALA A 259 -9.90 -12.32 -24.27
CA ALA A 259 -9.01 -13.23 -23.56
C ALA A 259 -9.76 -14.13 -22.57
N LEU A 260 -10.77 -13.60 -21.87
CA LEU A 260 -11.61 -14.38 -20.96
C LEU A 260 -12.46 -15.40 -21.71
N LEU A 261 -13.14 -14.99 -22.79
CA LEU A 261 -13.91 -15.92 -23.62
C LEU A 261 -13.04 -17.03 -24.20
N PHE A 262 -11.84 -16.70 -24.65
CA PHE A 262 -10.85 -17.68 -25.12
C PHE A 262 -10.41 -18.62 -23.99
N ALA A 263 -10.10 -18.09 -22.82
CA ALA A 263 -9.72 -18.92 -21.66
C ALA A 263 -10.84 -19.87 -21.22
N LEU A 264 -12.11 -19.37 -21.19
CA LEU A 264 -13.28 -20.19 -20.81
C LEU A 264 -13.66 -21.24 -21.89
N SER A 265 -13.06 -21.20 -23.07
CA SER A 265 -13.23 -22.27 -24.08
C SER A 265 -12.49 -23.56 -23.70
N PHE A 266 -11.53 -23.49 -22.76
CA PHE A 266 -10.84 -24.65 -22.21
C PHE A 266 -11.57 -25.19 -20.98
N GLU A 267 -12.04 -26.46 -21.03
CA GLU A 267 -12.83 -27.08 -19.96
C GLU A 267 -12.15 -27.04 -18.58
N ASN A 268 -10.84 -27.31 -18.54
CA ASN A 268 -10.08 -27.28 -17.29
C ASN A 268 -10.04 -25.88 -16.62
N ILE A 269 -9.99 -24.81 -17.42
CA ILE A 269 -10.02 -23.43 -16.93
C ILE A 269 -11.44 -23.04 -16.49
N ARG A 270 -12.41 -23.44 -17.28
CA ARG A 270 -13.81 -23.18 -17.01
C ARG A 270 -14.26 -23.80 -15.68
N SER A 271 -13.94 -25.08 -15.43
CA SER A 271 -14.29 -25.75 -14.18
C SER A 271 -13.66 -25.07 -12.94
N ILE A 272 -12.38 -24.69 -13.03
CA ILE A 272 -11.71 -23.93 -11.96
C ILE A 272 -12.39 -22.55 -11.74
N PHE A 273 -12.71 -21.88 -12.84
CA PHE A 273 -13.36 -20.57 -12.78
C PHE A 273 -14.74 -20.67 -12.14
N GLU A 274 -15.59 -21.62 -12.52
CA GLU A 274 -16.91 -21.86 -11.94
C GLU A 274 -16.86 -22.09 -10.42
N VAL A 275 -15.92 -22.91 -9.95
CA VAL A 275 -15.72 -23.16 -8.52
C VAL A 275 -15.26 -21.89 -7.78
N ARG A 276 -14.35 -21.12 -8.38
CA ARG A 276 -13.74 -19.94 -7.73
C ARG A 276 -14.56 -18.67 -7.87
N ALA A 277 -15.37 -18.53 -8.93
CA ALA A 277 -16.25 -17.39 -9.14
C ALA A 277 -17.54 -17.44 -8.31
N SER A 278 -17.85 -18.57 -7.65
CA SER A 278 -18.98 -18.67 -6.75
C SER A 278 -18.88 -17.61 -5.63
N LEU A 279 -19.92 -16.78 -5.51
CA LEU A 279 -20.02 -15.74 -4.48
C LEU A 279 -20.43 -16.33 -3.12
N VAL A 280 -21.04 -17.51 -3.13
CA VAL A 280 -21.48 -18.21 -1.90
C VAL A 280 -20.48 -19.31 -1.58
N GLN A 281 -19.98 -19.31 -0.37
CA GLN A 281 -19.13 -20.37 0.18
C GLN A 281 -19.76 -20.91 1.45
N GLU A 282 -19.65 -22.19 1.70
CA GLU A 282 -20.24 -22.83 2.88
C GLU A 282 -19.71 -22.26 4.20
N TYR A 283 -18.42 -21.87 4.23
CA TYR A 283 -17.80 -21.26 5.42
C TYR A 283 -18.20 -19.79 5.66
N ASP A 284 -18.81 -19.10 4.68
CA ASP A 284 -19.27 -17.73 4.84
C ASP A 284 -20.68 -17.65 5.43
N GLY A 285 -21.52 -18.66 5.16
CA GLY A 285 -22.94 -18.69 5.49
C GLY A 285 -23.26 -19.39 6.82
N GLY A 286 -24.53 -19.27 7.23
CA GLY A 286 -25.04 -19.91 8.45
C GLY A 286 -24.69 -19.17 9.74
N VAL A 287 -25.24 -19.64 10.86
CA VAL A 287 -25.09 -19.02 12.19
C VAL A 287 -23.65 -19.11 12.70
N THR A 288 -22.95 -20.18 12.37
CA THR A 288 -21.56 -20.44 12.77
C THR A 288 -20.53 -20.08 11.69
N GLY A 289 -21.00 -19.67 10.52
CA GLY A 289 -20.12 -19.15 9.46
C GLY A 289 -19.59 -17.76 9.79
N ARG A 290 -18.66 -17.28 8.94
CA ARG A 290 -17.97 -16.01 9.16
C ARG A 290 -18.91 -14.83 9.45
N PHE A 291 -19.93 -14.61 8.62
CA PHE A 291 -20.88 -13.51 8.82
C PHE A 291 -21.79 -13.72 10.03
N GLY A 292 -22.17 -14.97 10.32
CA GLY A 292 -22.93 -15.30 11.53
C GLY A 292 -22.15 -15.00 12.81
N ASN A 293 -20.87 -15.36 12.85
CA ASN A 293 -19.98 -15.05 13.97
C ASN A 293 -19.80 -13.54 14.16
N GLN A 294 -19.66 -12.77 13.06
CA GLN A 294 -19.59 -11.33 13.12
C GLN A 294 -20.85 -10.72 13.77
N LEU A 295 -22.04 -11.12 13.33
CA LEU A 295 -23.31 -10.62 13.88
C LEU A 295 -23.48 -11.00 15.35
N ARG A 296 -23.13 -12.22 15.74
CA ARG A 296 -23.22 -12.69 17.13
C ARG A 296 -22.22 -12.01 18.06
N SER A 297 -21.09 -11.54 17.53
CA SER A 297 -20.07 -10.83 18.33
C SER A 297 -20.49 -9.42 18.72
N ILE A 298 -21.35 -8.76 17.93
CA ILE A 298 -21.72 -7.35 18.16
C ILE A 298 -22.36 -7.14 19.55
N PRO A 299 -23.38 -7.88 19.99
CA PRO A 299 -23.95 -7.69 21.33
C PRO A 299 -22.90 -7.86 22.44
N LEU A 300 -22.03 -8.88 22.32
CA LEU A 300 -20.97 -9.15 23.31
C LEU A 300 -19.96 -7.99 23.36
N LEU A 301 -19.59 -7.43 22.21
CA LEU A 301 -18.67 -6.30 22.14
C LEU A 301 -19.27 -5.01 22.72
N LEU A 302 -20.60 -4.88 22.75
CA LEU A 302 -21.27 -3.76 23.41
C LEU A 302 -21.26 -3.89 24.94
N GLU A 303 -21.06 -5.08 25.48
CA GLU A 303 -20.94 -5.35 26.92
C GLU A 303 -19.48 -5.32 27.41
N GLU A 304 -18.50 -5.35 26.47
CA GLU A 304 -17.08 -5.42 26.76
C GLU A 304 -16.33 -4.16 26.31
N PRO A 305 -16.30 -3.07 27.11
CA PRO A 305 -15.62 -1.81 26.73
C PRO A 305 -14.13 -1.96 26.41
N ASN A 306 -13.45 -2.92 27.05
CA ASN A 306 -12.04 -3.24 26.80
C ASN A 306 -11.84 -4.24 25.66
N GLY A 307 -12.92 -4.74 25.05
CA GLY A 307 -12.88 -5.82 24.08
C GLY A 307 -12.53 -7.18 24.69
N PHE A 308 -12.39 -8.17 23.85
CA PHE A 308 -12.02 -9.54 24.30
C PHE A 308 -10.53 -9.68 24.58
N GLY A 309 -9.72 -8.83 23.99
CA GLY A 309 -8.26 -8.89 23.98
C GLY A 309 -7.66 -9.25 22.61
N PRO A 310 -6.38 -8.91 22.38
CA PRO A 310 -5.69 -9.19 21.14
C PRO A 310 -5.68 -10.70 20.83
N LEU A 311 -6.12 -11.09 19.62
CA LEU A 311 -6.22 -12.48 19.14
C LEU A 311 -7.21 -13.37 19.93
N ARG A 312 -8.15 -12.78 20.70
CA ARG A 312 -9.09 -13.53 21.54
C ARG A 312 -10.44 -13.84 20.89
N PHE A 313 -10.77 -13.24 19.78
CA PHE A 313 -12.01 -13.50 19.07
C PHE A 313 -12.20 -15.00 18.76
N ARG A 314 -11.13 -15.68 18.31
CA ARG A 314 -11.11 -17.13 18.02
C ARG A 314 -11.35 -18.06 19.22
N TRP A 315 -11.34 -17.52 20.45
CA TRP A 315 -11.64 -18.29 21.65
C TRP A 315 -13.13 -18.35 21.94
N LEU A 316 -13.87 -17.36 21.43
CA LEU A 316 -15.33 -17.27 21.56
C LEU A 316 -16.04 -17.76 20.30
N PHE A 317 -15.37 -17.69 19.16
CA PHE A 317 -15.89 -18.04 17.85
C PHE A 317 -14.91 -18.96 17.11
N PRO A 318 -15.40 -19.87 16.23
CA PRO A 318 -14.53 -20.84 15.54
C PRO A 318 -13.41 -20.23 14.68
N GLU A 319 -13.60 -18.98 14.20
CA GLU A 319 -12.68 -18.30 13.30
C GLU A 319 -12.46 -16.85 13.74
N ASP A 320 -11.37 -16.25 13.24
CA ASP A 320 -11.12 -14.81 13.40
C ASP A 320 -12.24 -13.99 12.73
N PRO A 321 -12.44 -12.72 13.11
CA PRO A 321 -13.56 -11.94 12.61
C PRO A 321 -13.52 -11.72 11.10
N HIS A 322 -12.35 -11.75 10.46
CA HIS A 322 -12.18 -11.41 9.04
C HIS A 322 -12.94 -10.12 8.66
N ASN A 323 -12.91 -9.17 9.58
CA ASN A 323 -13.51 -7.85 9.46
C ASN A 323 -12.78 -6.92 10.42
N VAL A 324 -11.92 -6.04 9.85
CA VAL A 324 -11.06 -5.16 10.64
C VAL A 324 -11.85 -4.25 11.59
N TYR A 325 -13.08 -3.89 11.23
CA TYR A 325 -13.91 -3.01 12.06
C TYR A 325 -14.40 -3.75 13.33
N ILE A 326 -14.82 -4.99 13.18
CA ILE A 326 -15.17 -5.84 14.34
C ILE A 326 -13.90 -6.18 15.13
N ASN A 327 -12.80 -6.53 14.44
CA ASN A 327 -11.54 -6.83 15.10
C ASN A 327 -11.01 -5.65 15.92
N ALA A 328 -11.19 -4.42 15.44
CA ALA A 328 -10.78 -3.22 16.18
C ALA A 328 -11.52 -3.09 17.53
N PHE A 329 -12.79 -3.43 17.60
CA PHE A 329 -13.52 -3.50 18.88
C PHE A 329 -13.12 -4.71 19.70
N ALA A 330 -12.94 -5.87 19.07
CA ALA A 330 -12.61 -7.11 19.77
C ALA A 330 -11.21 -7.09 20.39
N SER A 331 -10.21 -6.59 19.64
CA SER A 331 -8.80 -6.61 20.04
C SER A 331 -8.31 -5.33 20.71
N TYR A 332 -9.03 -4.19 20.54
CA TYR A 332 -8.60 -2.89 21.04
C TYR A 332 -9.68 -2.16 21.85
N GLY A 333 -10.79 -2.83 22.14
CA GLY A 333 -11.92 -2.28 22.90
C GLY A 333 -12.61 -1.11 22.19
N TRP A 334 -13.51 -0.43 22.90
CA TRP A 334 -14.26 0.69 22.37
C TRP A 334 -13.36 1.87 21.96
N LEU A 335 -12.36 2.18 22.79
CA LEU A 335 -11.42 3.27 22.48
C LEU A 335 -10.69 3.01 21.14
N GLY A 336 -10.20 1.79 20.95
CA GLY A 336 -9.55 1.41 19.71
C GLY A 336 -10.54 1.33 18.54
N GLY A 337 -11.69 0.70 18.71
CA GLY A 337 -12.71 0.56 17.68
C GLY A 337 -13.20 1.89 17.13
N PHE A 338 -13.60 2.82 18.02
CA PHE A 338 -14.06 4.15 17.59
C PHE A 338 -12.93 5.00 16.98
N SER A 339 -11.69 4.88 17.52
CA SER A 339 -10.52 5.56 16.94
C SER A 339 -10.20 5.05 15.54
N TRP A 340 -10.32 3.74 15.29
CA TRP A 340 -10.14 3.15 13.97
C TRP A 340 -11.21 3.62 12.97
N LEU A 341 -12.48 3.60 13.35
CA LEU A 341 -13.57 4.12 12.53
C LEU A 341 -13.36 5.60 12.18
N ALA A 342 -13.01 6.41 13.17
CA ALA A 342 -12.73 7.83 12.97
C ALA A 342 -11.51 8.05 12.05
N LEU A 343 -10.46 7.25 12.21
CA LEU A 343 -9.28 7.29 11.34
C LEU A 343 -9.62 6.94 9.89
N MET A 344 -10.39 5.88 9.67
CA MET A 344 -10.80 5.48 8.31
C MET A 344 -11.70 6.55 7.68
N ALA A 345 -12.69 7.07 8.41
CA ALA A 345 -13.56 8.14 7.93
C ALA A 345 -12.79 9.42 7.61
N ALA A 346 -11.90 9.85 8.50
CA ALA A 346 -11.04 11.03 8.28
C ALA A 346 -10.12 10.81 7.07
N THR A 347 -9.53 9.61 6.92
CA THR A 347 -8.67 9.26 5.78
C THR A 347 -9.45 9.31 4.46
N CYS A 348 -10.71 8.83 4.46
CA CYS A 348 -11.59 8.93 3.30
C CYS A 348 -11.81 10.39 2.87
N LEU A 349 -12.09 11.27 3.82
CA LEU A 349 -12.29 12.70 3.55
C LEU A 349 -11.00 13.41 3.10
N VAL A 350 -9.88 13.12 3.76
CA VAL A 350 -8.57 13.69 3.43
C VAL A 350 -8.14 13.28 2.02
N GLY A 351 -8.23 12.00 1.70
CA GLY A 351 -7.83 11.49 0.40
C GLY A 351 -8.74 11.98 -0.73
N TRP A 352 -10.06 12.06 -0.49
CA TRP A 352 -11.01 12.63 -1.44
C TRP A 352 -10.65 14.08 -1.79
N ARG A 353 -10.41 14.93 -0.78
CA ARG A 353 -9.99 16.31 -1.00
C ARG A 353 -8.67 16.41 -1.75
N LEU A 354 -7.70 15.57 -1.39
CA LEU A 354 -6.37 15.55 -1.98
C LEU A 354 -6.40 15.24 -3.49
N VAL A 355 -7.25 14.32 -3.92
CA VAL A 355 -7.39 13.91 -5.34
C VAL A 355 -7.87 15.08 -6.21
N PHE A 356 -8.79 15.91 -5.74
CA PHE A 356 -9.32 17.06 -6.51
C PHE A 356 -8.49 18.33 -6.34
N GLN A 357 -7.51 18.34 -5.45
CA GLN A 357 -6.57 19.45 -5.31
C GLN A 357 -5.55 19.42 -6.45
N ARG A 358 -5.53 20.47 -7.29
CA ARG A 358 -4.50 20.62 -8.33
C ARG A 358 -3.14 20.82 -7.69
N SER A 359 -2.27 19.84 -7.82
CA SER A 359 -0.92 19.83 -7.22
C SER A 359 0.05 19.04 -8.09
N PRO A 360 1.38 19.26 -7.94
CA PRO A 360 2.38 18.45 -8.64
C PRO A 360 2.28 16.96 -8.33
N TRP A 361 1.76 16.60 -7.16
CA TRP A 361 1.60 15.21 -6.69
C TRP A 361 0.20 14.63 -6.93
N GLN A 362 -0.73 15.36 -7.61
CA GLN A 362 -2.11 14.91 -7.84
C GLN A 362 -2.19 13.50 -8.46
N ASN A 363 -1.31 13.18 -9.42
CA ASN A 363 -1.30 11.85 -10.04
C ASN A 363 -0.94 10.73 -9.03
N HIS A 364 -0.04 10.99 -8.10
CA HIS A 364 0.27 10.05 -7.02
C HIS A 364 -0.89 9.95 -6.04
N ALA A 365 -1.55 11.08 -5.72
CA ALA A 365 -2.73 11.10 -4.87
C ALA A 365 -3.87 10.26 -5.43
N ILE A 366 -4.15 10.34 -6.74
CA ILE A 366 -5.17 9.53 -7.42
C ILE A 366 -4.88 8.04 -7.23
N VAL A 367 -3.64 7.61 -7.48
CA VAL A 367 -3.27 6.18 -7.36
C VAL A 367 -3.34 5.71 -5.91
N LEU A 368 -2.66 6.42 -5.00
CA LEU A 368 -2.62 6.06 -3.58
C LEU A 368 -4.01 6.01 -2.96
N TRP A 369 -4.83 7.04 -3.24
CA TRP A 369 -6.19 7.10 -2.74
C TRP A 369 -7.08 5.99 -3.28
N SER A 370 -7.01 5.70 -4.58
CA SER A 370 -7.84 4.65 -5.17
C SER A 370 -7.56 3.28 -4.56
N VAL A 371 -6.29 2.95 -4.33
CA VAL A 371 -5.93 1.67 -3.71
C VAL A 371 -6.26 1.68 -2.21
N LEU A 372 -5.92 2.75 -1.48
CA LEU A 372 -6.18 2.85 -0.04
C LEU A 372 -7.69 2.79 0.26
N PHE A 373 -8.52 3.53 -0.49
CA PHE A 373 -9.97 3.53 -0.30
C PHE A 373 -10.57 2.14 -0.46
N VAL A 374 -10.16 1.42 -1.52
CA VAL A 374 -10.63 0.05 -1.74
C VAL A 374 -10.09 -0.90 -0.67
N THR A 375 -8.86 -0.70 -0.18
CA THR A 375 -8.31 -1.47 0.95
C THR A 375 -9.08 -1.21 2.25
N ILE A 376 -9.53 0.02 2.50
CA ILE A 376 -10.41 0.37 3.63
C ILE A 376 -11.74 -0.40 3.51
N LEU A 377 -12.34 -0.44 2.32
CA LEU A 377 -13.57 -1.23 2.09
C LEU A 377 -13.33 -2.74 2.20
N GLN A 378 -12.18 -3.23 1.72
CA GLN A 378 -11.78 -4.63 1.86
C GLN A 378 -11.68 -5.07 3.33
N GLY A 379 -11.41 -4.14 4.23
CA GLY A 379 -11.44 -4.34 5.67
C GLY A 379 -12.78 -4.87 6.22
N LEU A 380 -13.88 -4.76 5.48
CA LEU A 380 -15.15 -5.40 5.79
C LEU A 380 -15.13 -6.93 5.58
N GLN A 381 -14.11 -7.46 4.89
CA GLN A 381 -14.01 -8.87 4.52
C GLN A 381 -12.75 -9.56 5.05
N ILE A 382 -11.76 -8.78 5.53
CA ILE A 382 -10.51 -9.30 6.06
C ILE A 382 -9.89 -8.30 7.03
N ASP A 383 -9.08 -8.78 7.97
CA ASP A 383 -8.36 -7.95 8.93
C ASP A 383 -7.16 -7.30 8.25
N THR A 384 -7.27 -5.99 7.96
CA THR A 384 -6.25 -5.20 7.26
C THR A 384 -5.36 -4.39 8.20
N ASP A 385 -5.67 -4.37 9.48
CA ASP A 385 -5.03 -3.56 10.53
C ASP A 385 -3.55 -3.90 10.80
N HIS A 386 -3.06 -5.04 10.31
CA HIS A 386 -1.66 -5.45 10.40
C HIS A 386 -0.94 -5.49 9.03
N TRP A 387 -1.54 -4.89 7.98
CA TRP A 387 -0.93 -4.83 6.66
C TRP A 387 0.01 -3.64 6.52
N ARG A 388 1.32 -3.90 6.43
CA ARG A 388 2.37 -2.87 6.27
C ARG A 388 2.09 -1.90 5.13
N HIS A 389 1.62 -2.39 3.99
CA HIS A 389 1.30 -1.57 2.82
C HIS A 389 0.10 -0.64 3.03
N MET A 390 -0.84 -0.99 3.89
CA MET A 390 -1.93 -0.09 4.28
C MET A 390 -1.39 1.12 5.04
N TYR A 391 -0.52 0.92 6.03
CA TYR A 391 0.09 2.00 6.79
C TYR A 391 1.06 2.85 5.96
N LEU A 392 1.72 2.24 4.95
CA LEU A 392 2.49 2.99 3.95
C LEU A 392 1.58 3.95 3.18
N MET A 393 0.48 3.46 2.61
CA MET A 393 -0.45 4.31 1.87
C MET A 393 -1.12 5.35 2.76
N LEU A 394 -1.50 4.98 3.99
CA LEU A 394 -2.07 5.88 4.99
C LEU A 394 -1.11 7.04 5.26
N GLY A 395 0.15 6.75 5.59
CA GLY A 395 1.18 7.76 5.84
C GLY A 395 1.40 8.67 4.64
N LEU A 396 1.47 8.12 3.43
CA LEU A 396 1.68 8.91 2.21
C LEU A 396 0.50 9.84 1.90
N VAL A 397 -0.74 9.37 2.03
CA VAL A 397 -1.95 10.19 1.79
C VAL A 397 -2.01 11.36 2.79
N TRP A 398 -1.82 11.10 4.07
CA TRP A 398 -1.82 12.14 5.10
C TRP A 398 -0.63 13.10 4.97
N GLY A 399 0.56 12.57 4.62
CA GLY A 399 1.75 13.38 4.38
C GLY A 399 1.57 14.35 3.21
N LEU A 400 0.98 13.89 2.10
CA LEU A 400 0.67 14.76 0.96
C LEU A 400 -0.39 15.82 1.28
N ALA A 401 -1.39 15.46 2.07
CA ALA A 401 -2.44 16.38 2.49
C ALA A 401 -1.94 17.45 3.47
N ALA A 402 -0.88 17.16 4.22
CA ALA A 402 -0.24 18.12 5.13
C ALA A 402 0.58 19.20 4.42
N LEU A 403 0.94 18.98 3.14
CA LEU A 403 1.72 19.93 2.34
C LEU A 403 0.95 21.24 2.14
N PRO A 404 1.67 22.38 2.00
CA PRO A 404 1.02 23.62 1.64
C PRO A 404 0.37 23.51 0.25
N ALA A 405 -0.81 24.13 0.11
CA ALA A 405 -1.45 24.21 -1.20
C ALA A 405 -0.48 24.92 -2.18
N PRO A 406 -0.35 24.41 -3.42
CA PRO A 406 0.44 25.09 -4.42
C PRO A 406 -0.11 26.52 -4.61
N PRO A 407 0.77 27.53 -4.82
CA PRO A 407 0.30 28.88 -5.11
C PRO A 407 -0.62 28.84 -6.35
N ALA A 408 -1.76 29.52 -6.26
CA ALA A 408 -2.66 29.66 -7.38
C ALA A 408 -1.89 30.16 -8.60
N ALA A 409 -2.01 29.47 -9.74
CA ALA A 409 -1.37 29.90 -10.97
C ALA A 409 -1.81 31.36 -11.25
N ARG A 410 -0.86 32.31 -11.21
CA ARG A 410 -1.17 33.68 -11.58
C ARG A 410 -1.74 33.66 -13.00
N PRO A 411 -2.88 34.33 -13.26
CA PRO A 411 -3.39 34.48 -14.61
C PRO A 411 -2.26 35.06 -15.48
N GLN A 412 -1.86 34.35 -16.52
CA GLN A 412 -0.96 34.96 -17.49
C GLN A 412 -1.64 36.21 -18.04
N PRO A 413 -0.98 37.40 -18.06
CA PRO A 413 -1.53 38.56 -18.71
C PRO A 413 -1.85 38.19 -20.16
N ARG A 414 -3.11 38.38 -20.54
CA ARG A 414 -3.51 38.22 -21.94
C ARG A 414 -2.59 39.14 -22.75
N SER A 415 -1.71 38.55 -23.56
CA SER A 415 -0.98 39.32 -24.55
C SER A 415 -2.04 40.02 -25.42
N LEU A 416 -2.13 41.33 -25.28
CA LEU A 416 -2.88 42.17 -26.22
C LEU A 416 -2.24 41.90 -27.58
N ARG A 417 -2.92 41.13 -28.43
CA ARG A 417 -2.57 41.09 -29.86
C ARG A 417 -2.83 42.49 -30.36
N THR A 418 -1.76 43.24 -30.54
CA THR A 418 -1.78 44.46 -31.38
C THR A 418 -2.08 44.01 -32.79
N THR A 419 -3.30 44.21 -33.22
CA THR A 419 -3.69 44.20 -34.63
C THR A 419 -3.09 45.44 -35.25
N THR A 420 -2.05 45.26 -36.05
CA THR A 420 -1.62 46.21 -37.09
C THR A 420 -2.03 45.67 -38.45
#